data_832ebfb0baf4a8e517a2473a8ec77d27
#
_entry.id   832ebfb0baf4a8e517a2473a8ec77d27
#
_cell.length_a   1.000
_cell.length_b   1.000
_cell.length_c   1.000
_cell.angle_alpha   90.00
_cell.angle_beta   90.00
_cell.angle_gamma   90.00
#
_symmetry.space_group_name_H-M   'P 1'
#
loop_
_entity.id
_entity.type
_entity.pdbx_description
1 polymer ?
#
loop_
_entity_poly.entity_id
_entity_poly.type
_entity_poly.pdbx_seq_one_letter_code
_entity_poly.pdbx_strand_id
1 'polypeptide(L)'
;IQVTMDLHKAIGKHPVHCKKDVPGFVANRLQHALWREAVSIVERGIADAATVDESLKYGPGLRLPVLAPLENADMVGLDLTLSIHSYVLKYLEDSHEPSPLLKEKVAKGELGFKTGGVGFQEWTPEGQKALRANLLEYLTKAVRRMQEAEGK
;
A
#
# COMPACT_ATOMS: atom_id res chain seq x y z
N ILE A 1 -28.00 -0.01 1.68
CA ILE A 1 -26.61 0.36 2.11
C ILE A 1 -26.50 0.19 3.61
N GLN A 2 -27.31 0.86 4.46
CA GLN A 2 -27.15 0.82 5.92
C GLN A 2 -27.21 -0.61 6.48
N VAL A 3 -28.21 -1.41 6.10
CA VAL A 3 -28.36 -2.82 6.54
C VAL A 3 -27.11 -3.64 6.20
N THR A 4 -26.53 -3.47 5.02
CA THR A 4 -25.30 -4.18 4.60
C THR A 4 -24.11 -3.72 5.42
N MET A 5 -23.99 -2.42 5.69
CA MET A 5 -22.94 -1.86 6.53
C MET A 5 -23.02 -2.42 7.96
N ASP A 6 -24.22 -2.47 8.54
CA ASP A 6 -24.45 -2.96 9.90
C ASP A 6 -24.18 -4.46 10.02
N LEU A 7 -24.58 -5.25 9.01
CA LEU A 7 -24.27 -6.68 8.95
C LEU A 7 -22.74 -6.92 8.93
N HIS A 8 -22.01 -6.16 8.10
CA HIS A 8 -20.55 -6.32 8.05
C HIS A 8 -19.88 -5.92 9.37
N LYS A 9 -20.36 -4.85 10.01
CA LYS A 9 -19.88 -4.48 11.36
C LYS A 9 -20.16 -5.57 12.40
N ALA A 10 -21.36 -6.17 12.35
CA ALA A 10 -21.76 -7.23 13.30
C ALA A 10 -20.86 -8.47 13.21
N ILE A 11 -20.27 -8.75 12.04
CA ILE A 11 -19.32 -9.86 11.86
C ILE A 11 -17.84 -9.41 11.95
N GLY A 12 -17.58 -8.27 12.59
CA GLY A 12 -16.22 -7.79 12.88
C GLY A 12 -15.48 -7.20 11.68
N LYS A 13 -16.18 -6.81 10.59
CA LYS A 13 -15.59 -6.10 9.46
C LYS A 13 -15.67 -4.58 9.67
N HIS A 14 -14.78 -3.84 9.01
CA HIS A 14 -14.82 -2.37 8.96
C HIS A 14 -15.23 -1.91 7.55
N PRO A 15 -16.54 -1.83 7.24
CA PRO A 15 -17.01 -1.47 5.91
C PRO A 15 -16.85 0.02 5.66
N VAL A 16 -16.43 0.39 4.45
CA VAL A 16 -16.39 1.76 3.96
C VAL A 16 -17.36 1.95 2.80
N HIS A 17 -18.07 3.08 2.78
CA HIS A 17 -19.04 3.39 1.73
C HIS A 17 -18.38 4.18 0.61
N CYS A 18 -18.27 3.57 -0.57
CA CYS A 18 -17.87 4.26 -1.79
C CYS A 18 -19.12 4.88 -2.43
N LYS A 19 -19.16 6.21 -2.56
CA LYS A 19 -20.32 6.96 -3.06
C LYS A 19 -20.57 6.83 -4.57
N LYS A 20 -19.54 6.45 -5.34
CA LYS A 20 -19.61 6.26 -6.79
C LYS A 20 -18.97 4.92 -7.15
N ASP A 21 -19.59 4.21 -8.08
CA ASP A 21 -18.99 3.02 -8.67
C ASP A 21 -17.91 3.45 -9.66
N VAL A 22 -16.67 3.18 -9.29
CA VAL A 22 -15.47 3.51 -10.08
C VAL A 22 -14.46 2.36 -10.02
N PRO A 23 -13.68 2.12 -11.07
CA PRO A 23 -12.63 1.12 -11.06
C PRO A 23 -11.68 1.28 -9.88
N GLY A 24 -11.47 0.20 -9.11
CA GLY A 24 -10.59 0.16 -7.95
C GLY A 24 -11.16 0.74 -6.66
N PHE A 25 -12.37 1.28 -6.68
CA PHE A 25 -13.00 1.89 -5.50
C PHE A 25 -12.06 2.86 -4.77
N VAL A 26 -11.98 2.82 -3.43
CA VAL A 26 -11.10 3.69 -2.63
C VAL A 26 -9.76 3.03 -2.36
N ALA A 27 -9.77 1.85 -1.72
CA ALA A 27 -8.54 1.22 -1.22
C ALA A 27 -7.58 0.81 -2.34
N ASN A 28 -8.09 0.17 -3.42
CA ASN A 28 -7.24 -0.23 -4.54
C ASN A 28 -6.66 0.98 -5.27
N ARG A 29 -7.41 2.06 -5.40
CA ARG A 29 -6.89 3.28 -6.03
C ARG A 29 -5.69 3.84 -5.27
N LEU A 30 -5.77 3.93 -3.94
CA LEU A 30 -4.66 4.39 -3.10
C LEU A 30 -3.47 3.43 -3.17
N GLN A 31 -3.73 2.12 -3.09
CA GLN A 31 -2.70 1.11 -3.19
C GLN A 31 -1.95 1.13 -4.52
N HIS A 32 -2.68 1.18 -5.65
CA HIS A 32 -2.05 1.18 -6.96
C HIS A 32 -1.38 2.52 -7.31
N ALA A 33 -1.83 3.64 -6.77
CA ALA A 33 -1.11 4.90 -6.88
C ALA A 33 0.26 4.82 -6.18
N LEU A 34 0.31 4.25 -4.98
CA LEU A 34 1.55 3.99 -4.26
C LEU A 34 2.48 3.02 -5.02
N TRP A 35 1.92 1.91 -5.52
CA TRP A 35 2.71 0.92 -6.26
C TRP A 35 3.25 1.46 -7.58
N ARG A 36 2.49 2.29 -8.29
CA ARG A 36 2.95 2.95 -9.52
C ARG A 36 4.22 3.75 -9.26
N GLU A 37 4.22 4.57 -8.22
CA GLU A 37 5.40 5.34 -7.83
C GLU A 37 6.54 4.44 -7.36
N ALA A 38 6.28 3.43 -6.52
CA ALA A 38 7.28 2.50 -6.05
C ALA A 38 8.01 1.77 -7.20
N VAL A 39 7.28 1.31 -8.20
CA VAL A 39 7.85 0.68 -9.40
C VAL A 39 8.66 1.68 -10.22
N SER A 40 8.17 2.91 -10.39
CA SER A 40 8.87 3.98 -11.11
C SER A 40 10.21 4.35 -10.46
N ILE A 41 10.28 4.40 -9.13
CA ILE A 41 11.53 4.65 -8.40
C ILE A 41 12.58 3.58 -8.75
N VAL A 42 12.19 2.31 -8.79
CA VAL A 42 13.08 1.20 -9.15
C VAL A 42 13.47 1.26 -10.63
N GLU A 43 12.50 1.45 -11.52
CA GLU A 43 12.70 1.52 -12.97
C GLU A 43 13.66 2.64 -13.38
N ARG A 44 13.55 3.79 -12.73
CA ARG A 44 14.40 4.97 -12.96
C ARG A 44 15.75 4.91 -12.24
N GLY A 45 16.02 3.83 -11.49
CA GLY A 45 17.27 3.65 -10.77
C GLY A 45 17.48 4.63 -9.61
N ILE A 46 16.40 5.22 -9.08
CA ILE A 46 16.48 6.13 -7.92
C ILE A 46 16.85 5.35 -6.66
N ALA A 47 16.27 4.16 -6.49
CA ALA A 47 16.58 3.23 -5.41
C ALA A 47 16.28 1.80 -5.86
N ASP A 48 16.85 0.81 -5.18
CA ASP A 48 16.47 -0.60 -5.37
C ASP A 48 15.16 -0.93 -4.64
N ALA A 49 14.56 -2.07 -4.97
CA ALA A 49 13.28 -2.47 -4.43
C ALA A 49 13.30 -2.66 -2.89
N ALA A 50 14.41 -3.13 -2.33
CA ALA A 50 14.55 -3.29 -0.88
C ALA A 50 14.52 -1.93 -0.18
N THR A 51 15.27 -0.97 -0.70
CA THR A 51 15.30 0.42 -0.19
C THR A 51 13.93 1.09 -0.27
N VAL A 52 13.18 0.89 -1.38
CA VAL A 52 11.81 1.41 -1.52
C VAL A 52 10.90 0.82 -0.44
N ASP A 53 10.94 -0.49 -0.23
CA ASP A 53 10.13 -1.16 0.78
C ASP A 53 10.48 -0.71 2.20
N GLU A 54 11.77 -0.60 2.52
CA GLU A 54 12.24 -0.10 3.83
C GLU A 54 11.81 1.35 4.07
N SER A 55 11.98 2.22 3.08
CA SER A 55 11.58 3.63 3.18
C SER A 55 10.09 3.76 3.49
N LEU A 56 9.24 2.92 2.90
CA LEU A 56 7.83 2.92 3.21
C LEU A 56 7.54 2.33 4.60
N LYS A 57 8.10 1.16 4.92
CA LYS A 57 7.85 0.45 6.20
C LYS A 57 8.23 1.27 7.41
N TYR A 58 9.41 1.91 7.38
CA TYR A 58 9.96 2.68 8.50
C TYR A 58 9.67 4.19 8.41
N GLY A 59 9.14 4.65 7.29
CA GLY A 59 8.69 6.02 7.07
C GLY A 59 7.17 6.17 7.26
N PRO A 60 6.46 6.63 6.21
CA PRO A 60 5.03 6.91 6.32
C PRO A 60 4.18 5.69 6.67
N GLY A 61 4.56 4.49 6.22
CA GLY A 61 3.83 3.25 6.48
C GLY A 61 3.69 2.92 7.96
N LEU A 62 4.68 3.27 8.78
CA LEU A 62 4.67 3.02 10.21
C LEU A 62 3.50 3.74 10.92
N ARG A 63 3.10 4.93 10.44
CA ARG A 63 2.03 5.73 11.04
C ARG A 63 0.66 5.57 10.41
N LEU A 64 0.56 5.01 9.20
CA LEU A 64 -0.70 4.88 8.46
C LEU A 64 -1.85 4.24 9.25
N PRO A 65 -1.63 3.26 10.14
CA PRO A 65 -2.72 2.69 10.95
C PRO A 65 -3.36 3.67 11.95
N VAL A 66 -2.67 4.77 12.29
CA VAL A 66 -3.12 5.77 13.27
C VAL A 66 -3.36 7.13 12.63
N LEU A 67 -2.60 7.45 11.58
CA LEU A 67 -2.63 8.75 10.91
C LEU A 67 -2.68 8.52 9.40
N ALA A 68 -3.88 8.52 8.85
CA ALA A 68 -4.14 8.31 7.42
C ALA A 68 -3.75 9.57 6.59
N PRO A 69 -3.68 9.47 5.25
CA PRO A 69 -3.12 10.55 4.43
C PRO A 69 -3.79 11.91 4.59
N LEU A 70 -5.13 11.95 4.65
CA LEU A 70 -5.86 13.23 4.79
C LEU A 70 -5.76 13.79 6.20
N GLU A 71 -5.81 12.93 7.23
CA GLU A 71 -5.57 13.32 8.62
C GLU A 71 -4.16 13.89 8.79
N ASN A 72 -3.16 13.30 8.12
CA ASN A 72 -1.80 13.85 8.13
C ASN A 72 -1.72 15.20 7.42
N ALA A 73 -2.42 15.39 6.30
CA ALA A 73 -2.46 16.68 5.60
C ALA A 73 -3.11 17.78 6.47
N ASP A 74 -4.18 17.45 7.18
CA ASP A 74 -4.83 18.38 8.13
C ASP A 74 -3.89 18.69 9.31
N MET A 75 -3.21 17.68 9.84
CA MET A 75 -2.31 17.85 10.99
C MET A 75 -1.10 18.75 10.69
N VAL A 76 -0.52 18.63 9.48
CA VAL A 76 0.66 19.43 9.09
C VAL A 76 0.29 20.79 8.48
N GLY A 77 -0.94 20.99 8.10
CA GLY A 77 -1.48 22.18 7.44
C GLY A 77 -1.63 22.01 5.93
N LEU A 78 -2.79 22.43 5.43
CA LEU A 78 -3.09 22.32 3.99
C LEU A 78 -2.29 23.29 3.14
N ASP A 79 -1.83 24.39 3.68
CA ASP A 79 -0.91 25.35 3.05
C ASP A 79 0.46 24.70 2.80
N LEU A 80 1.02 24.00 3.79
CA LEU A 80 2.26 23.25 3.64
C LEU A 80 2.07 22.10 2.62
N THR A 81 0.97 21.38 2.71
CA THR A 81 0.64 20.31 1.75
C THR A 81 0.55 20.86 0.33
N LEU A 82 -0.12 21.99 0.11
CA LEU A 82 -0.20 22.66 -1.18
C LEU A 82 1.19 23.07 -1.70
N SER A 83 2.02 23.64 -0.85
CA SER A 83 3.39 24.04 -1.21
C SER A 83 4.23 22.84 -1.67
N ILE A 84 4.20 21.72 -0.93
CA ILE A 84 4.90 20.49 -1.29
C ILE A 84 4.36 19.92 -2.61
N HIS A 85 3.05 19.82 -2.77
CA HIS A 85 2.42 19.30 -3.99
C HIS A 85 2.75 20.14 -5.24
N SER A 86 2.84 21.45 -5.09
CA SER A 86 3.20 22.36 -6.20
C SER A 86 4.61 22.07 -6.77
N TYR A 87 5.47 21.46 -5.97
CA TYR A 87 6.82 21.04 -6.39
C TYR A 87 6.84 19.54 -6.75
N VAL A 88 6.46 18.65 -5.82
CA VAL A 88 6.73 17.21 -5.89
C VAL A 88 5.94 16.51 -6.98
N LEU A 89 4.65 16.84 -7.18
CA LEU A 89 3.80 16.14 -8.14
C LEU A 89 4.31 16.15 -9.58
N LYS A 90 5.13 17.13 -9.95
CA LYS A 90 5.76 17.23 -11.29
C LYS A 90 6.78 16.13 -11.56
N TYR A 91 7.27 15.47 -10.53
CA TYR A 91 8.33 14.46 -10.60
C TYR A 91 7.83 13.04 -10.31
N LEU A 92 6.59 12.91 -9.82
CA LEU A 92 5.97 11.62 -9.58
C LEU A 92 5.47 10.98 -10.87
N GLU A 93 5.36 9.67 -10.86
CA GLU A 93 4.86 8.88 -11.98
C GLU A 93 3.35 9.10 -12.18
N ASP A 94 2.93 9.46 -13.38
CA ASP A 94 1.53 9.72 -13.73
C ASP A 94 0.99 8.88 -14.90
N SER A 95 1.77 7.91 -15.39
CA SER A 95 1.38 7.02 -16.48
C SER A 95 0.07 6.27 -16.19
N HIS A 96 -0.73 6.08 -17.24
CA HIS A 96 -1.95 5.28 -17.21
C HIS A 96 -1.72 3.83 -17.69
N GLU A 97 -0.47 3.50 -18.04
CA GLU A 97 -0.07 2.18 -18.52
C GLU A 97 0.80 1.47 -17.48
N PRO A 98 0.76 0.12 -17.43
CA PRO A 98 1.71 -0.63 -16.63
C PRO A 98 3.16 -0.32 -17.01
N SER A 99 4.04 -0.20 -16.00
CA SER A 99 5.46 0.08 -16.18
C SER A 99 6.13 -0.91 -17.16
N PRO A 100 7.03 -0.45 -18.03
CA PRO A 100 7.89 -1.30 -18.85
C PRO A 100 8.65 -2.35 -18.04
N LEU A 101 9.21 -1.97 -16.89
CA LEU A 101 9.91 -2.90 -15.99
C LEU A 101 8.99 -4.04 -15.51
N LEU A 102 7.74 -3.73 -15.14
CA LEU A 102 6.78 -4.75 -14.73
C LEU A 102 6.43 -5.69 -15.91
N LYS A 103 6.20 -5.15 -17.10
CA LYS A 103 5.94 -5.93 -18.33
C LYS A 103 7.11 -6.86 -18.64
N GLU A 104 8.34 -6.37 -18.54
CA GLU A 104 9.56 -7.15 -18.78
C GLU A 104 9.70 -8.31 -17.79
N LYS A 105 9.51 -8.07 -16.48
CA LYS A 105 9.57 -9.10 -15.46
C LYS A 105 8.54 -10.21 -15.70
N VAL A 106 7.32 -9.84 -16.03
CA VAL A 106 6.25 -10.79 -16.37
C VAL A 106 6.63 -11.62 -17.61
N ALA A 107 7.15 -10.99 -18.66
CA ALA A 107 7.59 -11.67 -19.88
C ALA A 107 8.75 -12.66 -19.63
N LYS A 108 9.63 -12.37 -18.67
CA LYS A 108 10.72 -13.25 -18.22
C LYS A 108 10.24 -14.37 -17.27
N GLY A 109 8.99 -14.37 -16.83
CA GLY A 109 8.49 -15.32 -15.84
C GLY A 109 8.95 -15.03 -14.40
N GLU A 110 9.45 -13.85 -14.13
CA GLU A 110 9.89 -13.38 -12.80
C GLU A 110 8.66 -12.92 -11.98
N LEU A 111 7.80 -13.89 -11.60
CA LEU A 111 6.50 -13.58 -10.96
C LEU A 111 6.56 -13.60 -9.41
N GLY A 112 7.73 -13.43 -8.85
CA GLY A 112 7.93 -13.42 -7.40
C GLY A 112 7.65 -14.78 -6.77
N PHE A 113 6.86 -14.82 -5.72
CA PHE A 113 6.56 -16.05 -4.96
C PHE A 113 5.86 -17.14 -5.76
N LYS A 114 5.28 -16.84 -6.94
CA LYS A 114 4.63 -17.83 -7.81
C LYS A 114 5.63 -18.67 -8.58
N THR A 115 6.82 -18.15 -8.85
CA THR A 115 7.84 -18.77 -9.73
C THR A 115 9.21 -18.85 -9.09
N GLY A 116 9.28 -19.35 -7.85
CA GLY A 116 10.56 -19.60 -7.18
C GLY A 116 11.17 -18.42 -6.46
N GLY A 117 10.51 -17.25 -6.43
CA GLY A 117 10.94 -16.14 -5.60
C GLY A 117 11.66 -15.00 -6.32
N VAL A 118 11.88 -15.09 -7.62
CA VAL A 118 12.45 -13.98 -8.40
C VAL A 118 11.34 -13.04 -8.83
N GLY A 119 11.42 -11.77 -8.39
CA GLY A 119 10.47 -10.71 -8.69
C GLY A 119 11.16 -9.34 -8.72
N PHE A 120 10.65 -8.36 -8.02
CA PHE A 120 11.38 -7.10 -7.77
C PHE A 120 12.59 -7.32 -6.83
N GLN A 121 12.47 -8.31 -5.96
CA GLN A 121 13.53 -8.81 -5.09
C GLN A 121 13.70 -10.31 -5.30
N GLU A 122 14.81 -10.87 -4.80
CA GLU A 122 15.06 -12.30 -4.77
C GLU A 122 14.70 -12.85 -3.38
N TRP A 123 13.94 -13.94 -3.36
CA TRP A 123 13.40 -14.54 -2.15
C TRP A 123 13.77 -16.01 -2.05
N THR A 124 14.42 -16.39 -0.96
CA THR A 124 14.57 -17.82 -0.64
C THR A 124 13.22 -18.42 -0.16
N PRO A 125 13.02 -19.73 -0.23
CA PRO A 125 11.83 -20.38 0.33
C PRO A 125 11.62 -20.05 1.81
N GLU A 126 12.70 -20.00 2.59
CA GLU A 126 12.69 -19.63 4.01
C GLU A 126 12.26 -18.17 4.21
N GLY A 127 12.79 -17.25 3.39
CA GLY A 127 12.41 -15.83 3.40
C GLY A 127 10.95 -15.62 3.07
N GLN A 128 10.42 -16.32 2.07
CA GLN A 128 8.99 -16.28 1.72
C GLN A 128 8.11 -16.76 2.86
N LYS A 129 8.50 -17.87 3.52
CA LYS A 129 7.78 -18.42 4.68
C LYS A 129 7.82 -17.45 5.86
N ALA A 130 8.99 -16.91 6.15
CA ALA A 130 9.17 -15.94 7.24
C ALA A 130 8.33 -14.68 7.00
N LEU A 131 8.33 -14.12 5.78
CA LEU A 131 7.53 -12.94 5.47
C LEU A 131 6.03 -13.18 5.66
N ARG A 132 5.53 -14.34 5.21
CA ARG A 132 4.11 -14.71 5.40
C ARG A 132 3.75 -14.87 6.87
N ALA A 133 4.62 -15.51 7.66
CA ALA A 133 4.41 -15.68 9.09
C ALA A 133 4.41 -14.34 9.84
N ASN A 134 5.37 -13.47 9.56
CA ASN A 134 5.48 -12.13 10.13
C ASN A 134 4.25 -11.27 9.78
N LEU A 135 3.79 -11.34 8.52
CA LEU A 135 2.58 -10.62 8.09
C LEU A 135 1.35 -11.10 8.87
N LEU A 136 1.16 -12.42 8.98
CA LEU A 136 0.00 -12.98 9.71
C LEU A 136 0.03 -12.59 11.18
N GLU A 137 1.19 -12.68 11.81
CA GLU A 137 1.38 -12.29 13.22
C GLU A 137 1.06 -10.80 13.42
N TYR A 138 1.62 -9.94 12.57
CA TYR A 138 1.38 -8.50 12.63
C TYR A 138 -0.10 -8.17 12.47
N LEU A 139 -0.75 -8.71 11.44
CA LEU A 139 -2.18 -8.47 11.17
C LEU A 139 -3.07 -8.95 12.32
N THR A 140 -2.76 -10.12 12.90
CA THR A 140 -3.50 -10.65 14.05
C THR A 140 -3.41 -9.70 15.25
N LYS A 141 -2.21 -9.22 15.56
CA LYS A 141 -2.00 -8.25 16.66
C LYS A 141 -2.68 -6.92 16.39
N ALA A 142 -2.58 -6.41 15.15
CA ALA A 142 -3.19 -5.14 14.76
C ALA A 142 -4.73 -5.19 14.87
N VAL A 143 -5.36 -6.26 14.37
CA VAL A 143 -6.82 -6.42 14.45
C VAL A 143 -7.28 -6.51 15.91
N ARG A 144 -6.61 -7.29 16.76
CA ARG A 144 -6.94 -7.38 18.20
C ARG A 144 -6.87 -6.01 18.87
N ARG A 145 -5.78 -5.26 18.64
CA ARG A 145 -5.62 -3.92 19.19
C ARG A 145 -6.73 -2.95 18.73
N MET A 146 -7.15 -3.03 17.47
CA MET A 146 -8.26 -2.22 16.96
C MET A 146 -9.58 -2.58 17.66
N GLN A 147 -9.87 -3.86 17.84
CA GLN A 147 -11.07 -4.35 18.53
C GLN A 147 -11.10 -3.92 20.00
N GLU A 148 -9.98 -4.03 20.71
CA GLU A 148 -9.84 -3.57 22.09
C GLU A 148 -10.08 -2.05 22.22
N ALA A 149 -9.56 -1.26 21.27
CA ALA A 149 -9.77 0.19 21.26
C ALA A 149 -11.23 0.60 20.96
N GLU A 150 -11.99 -0.25 20.24
CA GLU A 150 -13.42 -0.05 19.96
C GLU A 150 -14.32 -0.60 21.08
N GLY A 151 -13.75 -1.17 22.18
CA GLY A 151 -14.50 -1.73 23.29
C GLY A 151 -15.28 -3.02 22.95
N LYS A 152 -14.78 -3.79 22.01
CA LYS A 152 -15.35 -5.09 21.58
C LYS A 152 -14.52 -6.26 22.08
#